data_d7e88c1fb90393514c86f15db50acbd8
#
_entry.id   d7e88c1fb90393514c86f15db50acbd8
#
_cell.length_a   1.000
_cell.length_b   1.000
_cell.length_c   1.000
_cell.angle_alpha   90.00
_cell.angle_beta   90.00
_cell.angle_gamma   90.00
#
_symmetry.space_group_name_H-M   'P 1'
#
loop_
_entity.id
_entity.type
_entity.pdbx_description
1 polymer ?
#
loop_
_entity_poly.entity_id
_entity_poly.type
_entity_poly.pdbx_seq_one_letter_code
_entity_poly.pdbx_strand_id
1 'polypeptide(L)'
;TDILELHDHRKASTPINNPMDTETAPLPPWKHKRFLTALGMLGWLAMTVRLDVAYAYSRIAQHCATPTESALATVYKTFAYLRDTKNLCLSAQIFDGDIDTYDLAKLQGEVINNFRFLVDADHAGNQEVQNKRKSQYGELGLINETPFYWYSKTSSVAFASAAIGEAHADTSSGAVETYAAGNATQNILGRSYVAEEIGMNLPLPFTLEMDNDAARIFCQGSAQKTKLKHIDCRQEWVRALRDRNVMIPKHIPTKENFAGIFTKILDKNTFEHLRDQLMHPYTPDKI
;
A
#
# COMPACT_ATOMS: atom_id res chain seq x y z
N THR A 1 11.54 -21.84 -9.89
CA THR A 1 10.43 -22.75 -9.49
C THR A 1 10.97 -23.90 -8.66
N ASP A 2 12.17 -24.41 -8.95
CA ASP A 2 12.72 -25.60 -8.29
C ASP A 2 13.12 -25.38 -6.83
N ILE A 3 13.45 -24.12 -6.45
CA ILE A 3 13.84 -23.78 -5.08
C ILE A 3 12.68 -23.95 -4.08
N LEU A 4 11.45 -23.83 -4.54
CA LEU A 4 10.26 -23.83 -3.69
C LEU A 4 9.35 -25.04 -3.89
N GLU A 5 9.70 -25.97 -4.81
CA GLU A 5 8.90 -27.19 -5.09
C GLU A 5 7.40 -26.89 -5.32
N LEU A 6 7.12 -25.85 -6.09
CA LEU A 6 5.76 -25.34 -6.29
C LEU A 6 4.88 -26.19 -7.22
N HIS A 7 5.40 -27.29 -7.77
CA HIS A 7 4.69 -28.10 -8.77
C HIS A 7 3.38 -28.69 -8.24
N ASP A 8 3.33 -29.03 -6.95
CA ASP A 8 2.18 -29.66 -6.30
C ASP A 8 1.24 -28.70 -5.58
N HIS A 9 1.55 -27.40 -5.59
CA HIS A 9 0.68 -26.41 -4.93
C HIS A 9 -0.57 -26.12 -5.75
N ARG A 10 -1.73 -26.15 -5.06
CA ARG A 10 -3.04 -25.81 -5.63
C ARG A 10 -3.02 -24.40 -6.20
N LYS A 11 -3.87 -24.15 -7.22
CA LYS A 11 -4.09 -22.81 -7.77
C LYS A 11 -4.49 -21.84 -6.66
N ALA A 12 -3.87 -20.65 -6.69
CA ALA A 12 -4.16 -19.58 -5.74
C ALA A 12 -4.69 -18.34 -6.48
N SER A 13 -5.90 -17.92 -6.14
CA SER A 13 -6.53 -16.71 -6.71
C SER A 13 -6.15 -15.42 -5.98
N THR A 14 -5.69 -15.55 -4.74
CA THR A 14 -5.23 -14.41 -3.91
C THR A 14 -3.91 -14.76 -3.24
N PRO A 15 -3.02 -13.79 -3.02
CA PRO A 15 -1.71 -14.05 -2.42
C PRO A 15 -1.79 -14.49 -0.95
N ILE A 16 -2.78 -13.97 -0.22
CA ILE A 16 -3.05 -14.31 1.18
C ILE A 16 -4.57 -14.32 1.40
N ASN A 17 -5.09 -15.24 2.20
CA ASN A 17 -6.52 -15.33 2.49
C ASN A 17 -6.86 -15.53 3.98
N ASN A 18 -5.87 -15.85 4.79
CA ASN A 18 -6.06 -16.03 6.24
C ASN A 18 -4.89 -15.39 7.00
N PRO A 19 -5.13 -14.93 8.24
CA PRO A 19 -4.06 -14.58 9.16
C PRO A 19 -3.13 -15.79 9.38
N MET A 20 -1.86 -15.52 9.64
CA MET A 20 -0.89 -16.57 9.96
C MET A 20 -1.01 -16.98 11.42
N ASP A 21 -0.96 -18.29 11.66
CA ASP A 21 -0.95 -18.82 13.01
C ASP A 21 0.43 -18.62 13.65
N THR A 22 0.44 -17.99 14.82
CA THR A 22 1.66 -17.70 15.60
C THR A 22 1.87 -18.67 16.76
N GLU A 23 0.92 -19.57 17.02
CA GLU A 23 1.01 -20.55 18.11
C GLU A 23 1.79 -21.82 17.70
N THR A 24 2.08 -21.96 16.42
CA THR A 24 2.89 -23.08 15.92
C THR A 24 4.38 -22.92 16.25
N ALA A 25 5.07 -24.05 16.41
CA ALA A 25 6.50 -24.06 16.73
C ALA A 25 7.34 -23.32 15.67
N PRO A 26 8.44 -22.65 16.07
CA PRO A 26 9.37 -22.03 15.15
C PRO A 26 9.97 -23.05 14.17
N LEU A 27 10.27 -22.59 12.96
CA LEU A 27 10.92 -23.40 11.94
C LEU A 27 12.33 -23.84 12.38
N PRO A 28 12.76 -25.05 12.04
CA PRO A 28 14.15 -25.45 12.21
C PRO A 28 15.09 -24.57 11.36
N PRO A 29 16.39 -24.44 11.74
CA PRO A 29 17.30 -23.48 11.11
C PRO A 29 17.40 -23.57 9.58
N TRP A 30 17.35 -24.79 9.01
CA TRP A 30 17.43 -24.96 7.56
C TRP A 30 16.16 -24.47 6.82
N LYS A 31 14.97 -24.68 7.40
CA LYS A 31 13.72 -24.12 6.87
C LYS A 31 13.66 -22.60 7.07
N HIS A 32 14.16 -22.09 8.19
CA HIS A 32 14.23 -20.66 8.45
C HIS A 32 15.08 -19.94 7.39
N LYS A 33 16.26 -20.48 7.05
CA LYS A 33 17.10 -19.95 5.97
C LYS A 33 16.36 -19.93 4.61
N ARG A 34 15.66 -21.02 4.29
CA ARG A 34 14.85 -21.12 3.06
C ARG A 34 13.71 -20.09 3.05
N PHE A 35 13.04 -19.91 4.19
CA PHE A 35 12.01 -18.88 4.39
C PHE A 35 12.57 -17.48 4.11
N LEU A 36 13.70 -17.11 4.72
CA LEU A 36 14.31 -15.79 4.51
C LEU A 36 14.72 -15.56 3.05
N THR A 37 15.24 -16.57 2.38
CA THR A 37 15.57 -16.48 0.95
C THR A 37 14.32 -16.21 0.11
N ALA A 38 13.27 -16.98 0.34
CA ALA A 38 12.00 -16.80 -0.38
C ALA A 38 11.36 -15.44 -0.06
N LEU A 39 11.40 -15.00 1.20
CA LEU A 39 10.91 -13.68 1.61
C LEU A 39 11.66 -12.55 0.91
N GLY A 40 12.99 -12.66 0.77
CA GLY A 40 13.79 -11.68 0.03
C GLY A 40 13.39 -11.59 -1.45
N MET A 41 13.18 -12.73 -2.11
CA MET A 41 12.69 -12.77 -3.51
C MET A 41 11.29 -12.15 -3.63
N LEU A 42 10.39 -12.48 -2.70
CA LEU A 42 9.04 -11.91 -2.67
C LEU A 42 9.08 -10.41 -2.45
N GLY A 43 9.94 -9.94 -1.54
CA GLY A 43 10.11 -8.51 -1.26
C GLY A 43 10.56 -7.73 -2.49
N TRP A 44 11.51 -8.27 -3.25
CA TRP A 44 11.94 -7.65 -4.49
C TRP A 44 10.77 -7.49 -5.48
N LEU A 45 10.01 -8.56 -5.73
CA LEU A 45 8.85 -8.52 -6.60
C LEU A 45 7.78 -7.54 -6.12
N ALA A 46 7.46 -7.58 -4.82
CA ALA A 46 6.45 -6.73 -4.20
C ALA A 46 6.78 -5.23 -4.29
N MET A 47 8.07 -4.88 -4.27
CA MET A 47 8.50 -3.48 -4.28
C MET A 47 8.81 -2.93 -5.68
N THR A 48 8.91 -3.79 -6.70
CA THR A 48 9.31 -3.37 -8.05
C THR A 48 8.21 -3.49 -9.09
N VAL A 49 7.51 -4.62 -9.17
CA VAL A 49 6.59 -4.91 -10.29
C VAL A 49 5.28 -5.58 -9.89
N ARG A 50 5.17 -6.12 -8.69
CA ARG A 50 3.99 -6.89 -8.24
C ARG A 50 3.38 -6.24 -7.00
N LEU A 51 2.74 -5.08 -7.20
CA LEU A 51 2.05 -4.34 -6.14
C LEU A 51 0.98 -5.19 -5.42
N ASP A 52 0.36 -6.09 -6.13
CA ASP A 52 -0.69 -7.00 -5.66
C ASP A 52 -0.25 -7.98 -4.56
N VAL A 53 1.05 -8.21 -4.39
CA VAL A 53 1.60 -9.04 -3.30
C VAL A 53 2.24 -8.21 -2.18
N ALA A 54 2.19 -6.87 -2.23
CA ALA A 54 2.84 -6.00 -1.25
C ALA A 54 2.29 -6.19 0.18
N TYR A 55 0.97 -6.35 0.31
CA TYR A 55 0.36 -6.65 1.60
C TYR A 55 0.80 -8.01 2.14
N ALA A 56 0.75 -9.06 1.31
CA ALA A 56 1.19 -10.40 1.70
C ALA A 56 2.66 -10.37 2.16
N TYR A 57 3.54 -9.70 1.40
CA TYR A 57 4.93 -9.52 1.78
C TYR A 57 5.07 -8.81 3.14
N SER A 58 4.37 -7.68 3.32
CA SER A 58 4.40 -6.91 4.57
C SER A 58 3.97 -7.75 5.78
N ARG A 59 2.98 -8.61 5.61
CA ARG A 59 2.49 -9.51 6.67
C ARG A 59 3.46 -10.63 6.96
N ILE A 60 3.98 -11.30 5.95
CA ILE A 60 4.94 -12.41 6.10
C ILE A 60 6.25 -11.91 6.72
N ALA A 61 6.70 -10.72 6.34
CA ALA A 61 7.95 -10.13 6.83
C ALA A 61 7.94 -9.89 8.35
N GLN A 62 6.78 -9.75 8.98
CA GLN A 62 6.66 -9.61 10.44
C GLN A 62 7.10 -10.89 11.20
N HIS A 63 7.15 -12.02 10.51
CA HIS A 63 7.56 -13.32 11.06
C HIS A 63 9.04 -13.65 10.80
N CYS A 64 9.84 -12.75 10.24
CA CYS A 64 11.22 -13.05 9.82
C CYS A 64 12.14 -13.48 10.97
N ALA A 65 11.92 -12.99 12.20
CA ALA A 65 12.73 -13.35 13.37
C ALA A 65 12.44 -14.77 13.87
N THR A 66 11.18 -15.16 13.88
CA THR A 66 10.71 -16.48 14.38
C THR A 66 9.61 -17.02 13.46
N PRO A 67 9.96 -17.44 12.23
CA PRO A 67 8.96 -17.92 11.29
C PRO A 67 8.39 -19.28 11.72
N THR A 68 7.11 -19.48 11.45
CA THR A 68 6.37 -20.71 11.72
C THR A 68 6.04 -21.47 10.44
N GLU A 69 5.56 -22.71 10.55
CA GLU A 69 5.09 -23.49 9.38
C GLU A 69 3.92 -22.75 8.68
N SER A 70 3.06 -22.05 9.43
CA SER A 70 1.99 -21.24 8.86
C SER A 70 2.53 -20.09 8.02
N ALA A 71 3.56 -19.39 8.50
CA ALA A 71 4.23 -18.33 7.73
C ALA A 71 4.88 -18.87 6.47
N LEU A 72 5.55 -20.04 6.55
CA LEU A 72 6.15 -20.70 5.40
C LEU A 72 5.10 -21.14 4.37
N ALA A 73 3.99 -21.71 4.82
CA ALA A 73 2.87 -22.09 3.95
C ALA A 73 2.28 -20.86 3.22
N THR A 74 2.20 -19.71 3.90
CA THR A 74 1.75 -18.45 3.28
C THR A 74 2.75 -17.96 2.22
N VAL A 75 4.05 -18.09 2.43
CA VAL A 75 5.07 -17.84 1.39
C VAL A 75 4.81 -18.70 0.16
N TYR A 76 4.65 -20.01 0.34
CA TYR A 76 4.39 -20.93 -0.80
C TYR A 76 3.09 -20.58 -1.53
N LYS A 77 2.04 -20.26 -0.80
CA LYS A 77 0.78 -19.82 -1.39
C LYS A 77 0.95 -18.54 -2.22
N THR A 78 1.69 -17.55 -1.71
CA THR A 78 1.97 -16.31 -2.42
C THR A 78 2.74 -16.57 -3.72
N PHE A 79 3.72 -17.48 -3.69
CA PHE A 79 4.43 -17.88 -4.91
C PHE A 79 3.57 -18.70 -5.86
N ALA A 80 2.64 -19.54 -5.37
CA ALA A 80 1.67 -20.21 -6.23
C ALA A 80 0.76 -19.20 -6.94
N TYR A 81 0.30 -18.16 -6.22
CA TYR A 81 -0.42 -17.03 -6.82
C TYR A 81 0.42 -16.33 -7.91
N LEU A 82 1.69 -16.03 -7.64
CA LEU A 82 2.60 -15.42 -8.62
C LEU A 82 2.79 -16.30 -9.86
N ARG A 83 2.93 -17.61 -9.68
CA ARG A 83 3.01 -18.60 -10.78
C ARG A 83 1.75 -18.54 -11.65
N ASP A 84 0.58 -18.54 -11.01
CA ASP A 84 -0.73 -18.60 -11.70
C ASP A 84 -1.10 -17.24 -12.33
N THR A 85 -0.43 -16.17 -11.92
CA THR A 85 -0.63 -14.80 -12.43
C THR A 85 0.64 -14.19 -13.04
N LYS A 86 1.53 -15.03 -13.58
CA LYS A 86 2.83 -14.62 -14.12
C LYS A 86 2.76 -13.60 -15.26
N ASN A 87 1.63 -13.55 -15.95
CA ASN A 87 1.41 -12.64 -17.09
C ASN A 87 0.83 -11.29 -16.66
N LEU A 88 0.55 -11.06 -15.37
CA LEU A 88 0.13 -9.75 -14.90
C LEU A 88 1.31 -8.77 -14.88
N CYS A 89 1.10 -7.59 -15.44
CA CYS A 89 2.04 -6.47 -15.40
C CYS A 89 1.34 -5.21 -14.91
N LEU A 90 2.11 -4.22 -14.49
CA LEU A 90 1.58 -2.92 -14.13
C LEU A 90 0.89 -2.30 -15.34
N SER A 91 -0.26 -1.69 -15.11
CA SER A 91 -0.94 -0.90 -16.11
C SER A 91 -0.17 0.40 -16.28
N ALA A 92 0.48 0.58 -17.41
CA ALA A 92 0.89 1.90 -17.85
C ALA A 92 -0.10 2.33 -18.93
N GLN A 93 -0.84 3.41 -18.71
CA GLN A 93 -1.57 4.05 -19.79
C GLN A 93 -0.52 4.70 -20.70
N ILE A 94 -0.06 3.95 -21.69
CA ILE A 94 0.71 4.51 -22.77
C ILE A 94 -0.28 5.35 -23.57
N PHE A 95 0.04 6.62 -23.78
CA PHE A 95 -0.73 7.49 -24.65
C PHE A 95 -0.95 6.79 -26.00
N ASP A 96 -2.17 6.89 -26.53
CA ASP A 96 -2.59 6.32 -27.82
C ASP A 96 -1.92 7.03 -29.02
N GLY A 97 -0.62 7.28 -28.92
CA GLY A 97 0.21 7.94 -29.91
C GLY A 97 1.43 7.08 -30.24
N ASP A 98 1.77 7.04 -31.51
CA ASP A 98 2.96 6.37 -32.03
C ASP A 98 4.20 6.79 -31.21
N ILE A 99 4.92 5.80 -30.66
CA ILE A 99 6.16 6.03 -29.87
C ILE A 99 7.18 6.83 -30.67
N ASP A 100 7.18 6.71 -31.97
CA ASP A 100 8.11 7.43 -32.88
C ASP A 100 7.81 8.93 -32.99
N THR A 101 6.63 9.39 -32.57
CA THR A 101 6.26 10.82 -32.58
C THR A 101 6.37 11.48 -31.21
N TYR A 102 6.88 10.76 -30.21
CA TYR A 102 7.07 11.29 -28.86
C TYR A 102 8.24 12.27 -28.84
N ASP A 103 7.95 13.52 -29.13
CA ASP A 103 8.90 14.61 -28.97
C ASP A 103 9.10 14.85 -27.46
N LEU A 104 10.24 14.38 -26.92
CA LEU A 104 10.64 14.60 -25.53
C LEU A 104 10.55 16.08 -25.10
N ALA A 105 10.65 17.00 -26.06
CA ALA A 105 10.47 18.43 -25.82
C ALA A 105 9.02 18.80 -25.47
N LYS A 106 8.01 18.05 -25.97
CA LYS A 106 6.60 18.23 -25.58
C LYS A 106 6.31 17.71 -24.20
N LEU A 107 7.02 16.67 -23.74
CA LEU A 107 6.91 16.19 -22.35
C LEU A 107 7.34 17.24 -21.32
N GLN A 108 8.25 18.12 -21.69
CA GLN A 108 8.81 19.12 -20.77
C GLN A 108 7.98 20.39 -20.64
N GLY A 109 7.01 20.64 -21.51
CA GLY A 109 6.32 21.94 -21.52
C GLY A 109 4.79 21.93 -21.55
N GLU A 110 4.13 20.95 -22.13
CA GLU A 110 2.70 21.02 -22.44
C GLU A 110 1.84 19.89 -21.82
N VAL A 111 2.45 18.81 -21.32
CA VAL A 111 1.69 17.71 -20.71
C VAL A 111 1.49 17.99 -19.23
N ILE A 112 0.26 18.29 -18.87
CA ILE A 112 -0.16 18.38 -17.47
C ILE A 112 -0.36 16.95 -16.96
N ASN A 113 0.59 16.45 -16.19
CA ASN A 113 0.47 15.14 -15.56
C ASN A 113 -0.56 15.17 -14.42
N ASN A 114 -1.45 14.18 -14.40
CA ASN A 114 -2.33 13.97 -13.26
C ASN A 114 -1.55 13.20 -12.18
N PHE A 115 -1.46 13.78 -10.99
CA PHE A 115 -0.71 13.21 -9.87
C PHE A 115 -1.66 12.96 -8.70
N ARG A 116 -1.95 11.70 -8.41
CA ARG A 116 -2.90 11.28 -7.38
C ARG A 116 -2.23 10.37 -6.37
N PHE A 117 -2.62 10.53 -5.12
CA PHE A 117 -2.25 9.63 -4.03
C PHE A 117 -3.49 9.12 -3.33
N LEU A 118 -3.54 7.82 -3.14
CA LEU A 118 -4.58 7.14 -2.39
C LEU A 118 -3.98 6.58 -1.11
N VAL A 119 -4.71 6.71 -0.03
CA VAL A 119 -4.31 6.18 1.29
C VAL A 119 -5.46 5.41 1.90
N ASP A 120 -5.13 4.29 2.54
CA ASP A 120 -6.05 3.48 3.34
C ASP A 120 -5.36 3.05 4.63
N ALA A 121 -6.12 2.83 5.69
CA ALA A 121 -5.60 2.29 6.94
C ALA A 121 -6.58 1.29 7.56
N ASP A 122 -6.08 0.10 7.90
CA ASP A 122 -6.84 -0.88 8.67
C ASP A 122 -6.49 -0.76 10.16
N HIS A 123 -7.45 -0.25 10.92
CA HIS A 123 -7.29 -0.04 12.36
C HIS A 123 -7.30 -1.34 13.11
N ALA A 124 -6.19 -1.64 13.82
CA ALA A 124 -6.07 -2.81 14.70
C ALA A 124 -6.40 -4.17 14.04
N GLY A 125 -6.39 -4.26 12.70
CA GLY A 125 -6.71 -5.46 11.94
C GLY A 125 -5.72 -6.60 12.14
N ASN A 126 -4.57 -6.32 12.76
CA ASN A 126 -3.60 -7.36 13.09
C ASN A 126 -3.94 -8.01 14.43
N GLN A 127 -4.63 -9.15 14.37
CA GLN A 127 -5.00 -9.95 15.54
C GLN A 127 -3.92 -10.96 15.97
N GLU A 128 -2.81 -11.04 15.25
CA GLU A 128 -1.71 -11.95 15.58
C GLU A 128 -1.08 -11.61 16.94
N VAL A 129 -0.78 -12.63 17.74
CA VAL A 129 -0.37 -12.50 19.15
C VAL A 129 0.83 -11.59 19.35
N GLN A 130 1.78 -11.60 18.43
CA GLN A 130 3.00 -10.80 18.51
C GLN A 130 2.80 -9.31 18.12
N ASN A 131 1.75 -9.01 17.38
CA ASN A 131 1.48 -7.68 16.83
C ASN A 131 0.12 -7.12 17.24
N LYS A 132 -0.39 -7.55 18.41
CA LYS A 132 -1.71 -7.15 18.92
C LYS A 132 -2.00 -5.68 18.70
N ARG A 133 -3.08 -5.40 17.93
CA ARG A 133 -3.62 -4.07 17.68
C ARG A 133 -2.71 -3.10 16.92
N LYS A 134 -1.70 -3.57 16.20
CA LYS A 134 -1.01 -2.71 15.24
C LYS A 134 -1.89 -2.53 14.01
N SER A 135 -1.94 -1.30 13.55
CA SER A 135 -2.66 -0.93 12.34
C SER A 135 -1.78 -1.15 11.11
N GLN A 136 -2.40 -1.48 9.99
CA GLN A 136 -1.77 -1.57 8.70
C GLN A 136 -2.17 -0.35 7.88
N TYR A 137 -1.24 0.28 7.20
CA TYR A 137 -1.53 1.36 6.27
C TYR A 137 -0.93 1.09 4.90
N GLY A 138 -1.64 1.56 3.89
CA GLY A 138 -1.32 1.43 2.50
C GLY A 138 -1.34 2.76 1.79
N GLU A 139 -0.41 2.95 0.87
CA GLU A 139 -0.27 4.12 0.04
C GLU A 139 -0.13 3.70 -1.43
N LEU A 140 -0.73 4.45 -2.32
CA LEU A 140 -0.63 4.27 -3.76
C LEU A 140 -0.46 5.63 -4.42
N GLY A 141 0.62 5.79 -5.18
CA GLY A 141 0.85 6.96 -6.04
C GLY A 141 0.62 6.61 -7.50
N LEU A 142 -0.15 7.44 -8.18
CA LEU A 142 -0.49 7.32 -9.59
C LEU A 142 -0.03 8.56 -10.34
N ILE A 143 0.65 8.38 -11.48
CA ILE A 143 0.89 9.40 -12.48
C ILE A 143 0.12 9.00 -13.73
N ASN A 144 -0.84 9.82 -14.15
CA ASN A 144 -1.70 9.51 -15.31
C ASN A 144 -2.34 8.11 -15.20
N GLU A 145 -2.90 7.80 -14.00
CA GLU A 145 -3.49 6.51 -13.63
C GLU A 145 -2.50 5.33 -13.65
N THR A 146 -1.21 5.55 -13.88
CA THR A 146 -0.17 4.53 -13.84
C THR A 146 0.44 4.44 -12.43
N PRO A 147 0.46 3.27 -11.78
CA PRO A 147 1.13 3.09 -10.51
C PRO A 147 2.64 3.30 -10.64
N PHE A 148 3.19 4.27 -9.91
CA PHE A 148 4.63 4.52 -9.84
C PHE A 148 5.18 4.33 -8.44
N TYR A 149 4.31 4.32 -7.44
CA TYR A 149 4.64 4.14 -6.03
C TYR A 149 3.54 3.40 -5.31
N TRP A 150 3.90 2.45 -4.46
CA TRP A 150 2.99 1.79 -3.54
C TRP A 150 3.74 1.36 -2.27
N TYR A 151 2.97 1.22 -1.21
CA TYR A 151 3.54 0.90 0.08
C TYR A 151 2.51 0.17 0.95
N SER A 152 2.96 -0.85 1.66
CA SER A 152 2.17 -1.57 2.66
C SER A 152 3.02 -1.77 3.90
N LYS A 153 2.61 -1.22 5.04
CA LYS A 153 3.38 -1.30 6.28
C LYS A 153 2.50 -1.35 7.52
N THR A 154 2.95 -2.14 8.48
CA THR A 154 2.41 -2.12 9.84
C THR A 154 2.91 -0.89 10.59
N SER A 155 2.02 -0.25 11.34
CA SER A 155 2.38 0.87 12.21
C SER A 155 3.46 0.46 13.21
N SER A 156 4.46 1.31 13.40
CA SER A 156 5.45 1.14 14.47
C SER A 156 4.86 1.42 15.85
N VAL A 157 3.75 2.16 15.91
CA VAL A 157 3.05 2.55 17.13
C VAL A 157 1.77 1.73 17.24
N ALA A 158 1.56 1.05 18.37
CA ALA A 158 0.27 0.51 18.70
C ALA A 158 -0.63 1.68 19.14
N PHE A 159 -1.65 2.01 18.36
CA PHE A 159 -2.67 2.96 18.79
C PHE A 159 -3.60 2.25 19.78
N ALA A 160 -3.13 2.10 21.02
CA ALA A 160 -3.87 1.46 22.09
C ALA A 160 -4.89 2.44 22.66
N SER A 161 -6.14 2.31 22.26
CA SER A 161 -7.26 2.94 22.97
C SER A 161 -7.65 2.21 24.25
N ALA A 162 -6.94 1.17 24.66
CA ALA A 162 -7.35 0.28 25.72
C ALA A 162 -6.76 0.57 27.11
N ALA A 163 -5.91 1.60 27.27
CA ALA A 163 -5.28 1.89 28.56
C ALA A 163 -5.87 3.09 29.30
N ILE A 164 -6.78 3.84 28.69
CA ILE A 164 -7.48 4.94 29.33
C ILE A 164 -8.96 4.67 29.14
N GLY A 165 -9.60 4.16 30.19
CA GLY A 165 -11.03 3.97 30.22
C GLY A 165 -11.77 5.21 29.78
N GLU A 166 -12.90 4.99 29.10
CA GLU A 166 -13.94 5.91 28.69
C GLU A 166 -13.80 6.62 27.33
N ALA A 167 -14.73 6.23 26.48
CA ALA A 167 -15.49 7.09 25.55
C ALA A 167 -14.81 7.65 24.28
N HIS A 168 -13.89 6.95 23.62
CA HIS A 168 -13.46 7.39 22.27
C HIS A 168 -13.18 6.24 21.30
N ALA A 169 -14.16 5.36 21.07
CA ALA A 169 -14.07 4.32 20.05
C ALA A 169 -13.92 4.94 18.63
N ASP A 170 -14.52 6.10 18.39
CA ASP A 170 -14.46 6.79 17.10
C ASP A 170 -13.15 7.55 16.83
N THR A 171 -12.39 7.88 17.89
CA THR A 171 -11.12 8.61 17.75
C THR A 171 -9.94 7.71 17.39
N SER A 172 -10.03 6.41 17.61
CA SER A 172 -8.93 5.47 17.32
C SER A 172 -8.76 5.23 15.82
N SER A 173 -9.84 5.06 15.08
CA SER A 173 -9.81 4.91 13.61
C SER A 173 -9.32 6.20 12.96
N GLY A 174 -9.89 7.34 13.31
CA GLY A 174 -9.49 8.64 12.78
C GLY A 174 -8.02 9.00 13.07
N ALA A 175 -7.47 8.60 14.22
CA ALA A 175 -6.05 8.84 14.55
C ALA A 175 -5.10 8.01 13.65
N VAL A 176 -5.45 6.76 13.33
CA VAL A 176 -4.66 5.91 12.43
C VAL A 176 -4.69 6.44 11.01
N GLU A 177 -5.87 6.79 10.52
CA GLU A 177 -6.07 7.38 9.20
C GLU A 177 -5.34 8.72 9.06
N THR A 178 -5.38 9.55 10.08
CA THR A 178 -4.64 10.81 10.13
C THR A 178 -3.13 10.58 10.10
N TYR A 179 -2.65 9.56 10.81
CA TYR A 179 -1.23 9.19 10.78
C TYR A 179 -0.84 8.70 9.38
N ALA A 180 -1.67 7.88 8.75
CA ALA A 180 -1.47 7.40 7.38
C ALA A 180 -1.44 8.58 6.38
N ALA A 181 -2.42 9.50 6.48
CA ALA A 181 -2.45 10.71 5.64
C ALA A 181 -1.21 11.59 5.81
N GLY A 182 -0.72 11.77 7.05
CA GLY A 182 0.52 12.51 7.32
C GLY A 182 1.76 11.85 6.71
N ASN A 183 1.88 10.52 6.80
CA ASN A 183 2.98 9.79 6.16
C ASN A 183 2.90 9.86 4.64
N ALA A 184 1.72 9.64 4.07
CA ALA A 184 1.49 9.75 2.63
C ALA A 184 1.88 11.15 2.13
N THR A 185 1.46 12.20 2.81
CA THR A 185 1.82 13.58 2.46
C THR A 185 3.33 13.80 2.44
N GLN A 186 4.07 13.25 3.42
CA GLN A 186 5.53 13.32 3.45
C GLN A 186 6.16 12.58 2.27
N ASN A 187 5.65 11.39 1.95
CA ASN A 187 6.11 10.59 0.83
C ASN A 187 5.81 11.25 -0.52
N ILE A 188 4.66 11.89 -0.66
CA ILE A 188 4.26 12.68 -1.82
C ILE A 188 5.28 13.79 -2.09
N LEU A 189 5.56 14.62 -1.07
CA LEU A 189 6.50 15.74 -1.22
C LEU A 189 7.89 15.25 -1.62
N GLY A 190 8.42 14.21 -0.98
CA GLY A 190 9.72 13.68 -1.37
C GLY A 190 9.77 13.24 -2.83
N ARG A 191 8.69 12.67 -3.35
CA ARG A 191 8.60 12.22 -4.74
C ARG A 191 8.33 13.36 -5.72
N SER A 192 7.59 14.37 -5.32
CA SER A 192 7.38 15.55 -6.17
C SER A 192 8.69 16.28 -6.43
N TYR A 193 9.58 16.36 -5.44
CA TYR A 193 10.92 16.92 -5.65
C TYR A 193 11.75 16.09 -6.64
N VAL A 194 11.72 14.76 -6.52
CA VAL A 194 12.42 13.89 -7.49
C VAL A 194 11.84 14.07 -8.89
N ALA A 195 10.51 14.12 -9.02
CA ALA A 195 9.85 14.33 -10.30
C ALA A 195 10.24 15.69 -10.92
N GLU A 196 10.29 16.75 -10.12
CA GLU A 196 10.74 18.08 -10.54
C GLU A 196 12.20 18.06 -11.01
N GLU A 197 13.10 17.40 -10.27
CA GLU A 197 14.51 17.27 -10.65
C GLU A 197 14.73 16.52 -11.96
N ILE A 198 13.88 15.56 -12.30
CA ILE A 198 13.93 14.85 -13.60
C ILE A 198 13.15 15.58 -14.71
N GLY A 199 12.65 16.78 -14.44
CA GLY A 199 11.96 17.62 -15.41
C GLY A 199 10.49 17.29 -15.66
N MET A 200 9.85 16.48 -14.79
CA MET A 200 8.42 16.23 -14.85
C MET A 200 7.65 17.43 -14.28
N ASN A 201 6.76 17.99 -15.09
CA ASN A 201 5.85 19.01 -14.59
C ASN A 201 4.68 18.36 -13.85
N LEU A 202 4.66 18.49 -12.54
CA LEU A 202 3.56 18.03 -11.69
C LEU A 202 2.70 19.22 -11.27
N PRO A 203 1.42 19.25 -11.65
CA PRO A 203 0.56 20.36 -11.27
C PRO A 203 0.29 20.33 -9.76
N LEU A 204 0.38 21.49 -9.12
CA LEU A 204 -0.09 21.68 -7.77
C LEU A 204 -1.52 22.29 -7.82
N PRO A 205 -2.36 21.93 -6.86
CA PRO A 205 -2.14 20.95 -5.78
C PRO A 205 -2.36 19.51 -6.23
N PHE A 206 -1.58 18.56 -5.65
CA PHE A 206 -1.92 17.16 -5.84
C PHE A 206 -3.08 16.73 -4.94
N THR A 207 -3.80 15.68 -5.36
CA THR A 207 -4.88 15.11 -4.56
C THR A 207 -4.36 14.03 -3.62
N LEU A 208 -4.78 14.08 -2.35
CA LEU A 208 -4.67 13.00 -1.40
C LEU A 208 -6.07 12.40 -1.17
N GLU A 209 -6.31 11.22 -1.73
CA GLU A 209 -7.60 10.57 -1.73
C GLU A 209 -7.71 9.54 -0.60
N MET A 210 -8.83 9.57 0.12
CA MET A 210 -9.12 8.69 1.26
C MET A 210 -10.62 8.43 1.37
N ASP A 211 -10.99 7.29 1.91
CA ASP A 211 -12.40 6.92 2.11
C ASP A 211 -12.92 7.19 3.54
N ASN A 212 -12.05 7.66 4.42
CA ASN A 212 -12.41 8.03 5.78
C ASN A 212 -12.69 9.53 5.89
N ASP A 213 -13.96 9.89 6.12
CA ASP A 213 -14.38 11.27 6.30
C ASP A 213 -13.74 11.96 7.51
N ALA A 214 -13.49 11.22 8.60
CA ALA A 214 -12.85 11.80 9.78
C ALA A 214 -11.41 12.24 9.47
N ALA A 215 -10.66 11.43 8.72
CA ALA A 215 -9.30 11.79 8.28
C ALA A 215 -9.32 12.99 7.31
N ARG A 216 -10.29 13.03 6.39
CA ARG A 216 -10.47 14.15 5.48
C ARG A 216 -10.78 15.44 6.24
N ILE A 217 -11.74 15.41 7.16
CA ILE A 217 -12.13 16.56 8.02
C ILE A 217 -10.93 17.02 8.85
N PHE A 218 -10.14 16.10 9.36
CA PHE A 218 -8.91 16.39 10.09
C PHE A 218 -7.91 17.13 9.21
N CYS A 219 -7.66 16.68 7.99
CA CYS A 219 -6.79 17.36 7.03
C CYS A 219 -7.36 18.73 6.62
N GLN A 220 -8.67 18.91 6.63
CA GLN A 220 -9.35 20.18 6.33
C GLN A 220 -9.35 21.20 7.48
N GLY A 221 -8.88 20.82 8.65
CA GLY A 221 -8.70 21.77 9.75
C GLY A 221 -9.90 22.00 10.65
N SER A 222 -11.01 21.29 10.46
CA SER A 222 -12.22 21.40 11.26
C SER A 222 -12.24 20.52 12.52
N ALA A 223 -11.27 19.64 12.69
CA ALA A 223 -11.18 18.76 13.85
C ALA A 223 -10.64 19.51 15.09
N GLN A 224 -11.16 19.16 16.27
CA GLN A 224 -10.68 19.68 17.55
C GLN A 224 -9.24 19.20 17.81
N LYS A 225 -8.46 20.02 18.54
CA LYS A 225 -7.11 19.64 18.99
C LYS A 225 -7.16 18.37 19.83
N THR A 226 -6.27 17.44 19.53
CA THR A 226 -6.16 16.19 20.28
C THR A 226 -5.25 16.40 21.50
N LYS A 227 -5.31 15.50 22.49
CA LYS A 227 -4.37 15.50 23.60
C LYS A 227 -2.98 14.92 23.26
N LEU A 228 -2.79 14.52 22.00
CA LEU A 228 -1.59 13.85 21.51
C LEU A 228 -0.74 14.81 20.67
N LYS A 229 0.20 15.50 21.29
CA LYS A 229 1.05 16.54 20.66
C LYS A 229 1.70 16.12 19.35
N HIS A 230 2.13 14.87 19.21
CA HIS A 230 2.76 14.38 17.97
C HIS A 230 1.77 14.23 16.81
N ILE A 231 0.49 13.97 17.09
CA ILE A 231 -0.60 13.97 16.09
C ILE A 231 -0.91 15.41 15.72
N ASP A 232 -0.97 16.31 16.71
CA ASP A 232 -1.24 17.73 16.48
C ASP A 232 -0.19 18.38 15.58
N CYS A 233 1.11 18.10 15.79
CA CYS A 233 2.18 18.61 14.94
C CYS A 233 2.06 18.15 13.49
N ARG A 234 1.73 16.87 13.26
CA ARG A 234 1.50 16.37 11.90
C ARG A 234 0.27 16.98 11.26
N GLN A 235 -0.78 17.15 12.04
CA GLN A 235 -2.01 17.78 11.61
C GLN A 235 -1.76 19.22 11.14
N GLU A 236 -1.07 20.00 11.95
CA GLU A 236 -0.72 21.38 11.61
C GLU A 236 0.15 21.47 10.35
N TRP A 237 1.07 20.51 10.19
CA TRP A 237 1.88 20.45 8.99
C TRP A 237 1.08 20.10 7.73
N VAL A 238 0.19 19.10 7.78
CA VAL A 238 -0.71 18.75 6.67
C VAL A 238 -1.64 19.92 6.32
N ARG A 239 -2.16 20.62 7.34
CA ARG A 239 -2.97 21.83 7.14
C ARG A 239 -2.17 22.94 6.47
N ALA A 240 -0.95 23.17 6.91
CA ALA A 240 -0.09 24.20 6.31
C ALA A 240 0.19 23.93 4.83
N LEU A 241 0.32 22.68 4.42
CA LEU A 241 0.50 22.29 3.02
C LEU A 241 -0.78 22.52 2.21
N ARG A 242 -1.93 22.19 2.78
CA ARG A 242 -3.23 22.50 2.16
C ARG A 242 -3.42 24.02 1.99
N ASP A 243 -3.14 24.80 3.05
CA ASP A 243 -3.32 26.26 3.03
C ASP A 243 -2.37 26.95 2.04
N ARG A 244 -1.24 26.33 1.75
CA ARG A 244 -0.30 26.73 0.70
C ARG A 244 -0.66 26.22 -0.69
N ASN A 245 -1.82 25.55 -0.82
CA ASN A 245 -2.28 24.96 -2.08
C ASN A 245 -1.28 23.93 -2.68
N VAL A 246 -0.60 23.17 -1.81
CA VAL A 246 0.30 22.09 -2.23
C VAL A 246 -0.45 20.77 -2.36
N MET A 247 -1.46 20.54 -1.50
CA MET A 247 -2.21 19.28 -1.44
C MET A 247 -3.69 19.56 -1.13
N ILE A 248 -4.60 18.80 -1.75
CA ILE A 248 -6.04 18.82 -1.47
C ILE A 248 -6.48 17.43 -0.98
N PRO A 249 -7.00 17.31 0.24
CA PRO A 249 -7.63 16.08 0.70
C PRO A 249 -8.99 15.89 0.03
N LYS A 250 -9.21 14.73 -0.56
CA LYS A 250 -10.43 14.38 -1.29
C LYS A 250 -11.01 13.06 -0.75
N HIS A 251 -12.31 13.03 -0.56
CA HIS A 251 -13.01 11.78 -0.24
C HIS A 251 -13.27 10.99 -1.51
N ILE A 252 -13.07 9.67 -1.43
CA ILE A 252 -13.46 8.70 -2.46
C ILE A 252 -14.26 7.56 -1.82
N PRO A 253 -15.17 6.91 -2.57
CA PRO A 253 -15.86 5.72 -2.09
C PRO A 253 -14.88 4.59 -1.78
N THR A 254 -15.13 3.79 -0.73
CA THR A 254 -14.26 2.67 -0.33
C THR A 254 -13.99 1.69 -1.48
N LYS A 255 -14.96 1.47 -2.38
CA LYS A 255 -14.79 0.60 -3.56
C LYS A 255 -13.83 1.15 -4.60
N GLU A 256 -13.58 2.45 -4.58
CA GLU A 256 -12.66 3.15 -5.48
C GLU A 256 -11.31 3.44 -4.82
N ASN A 257 -11.17 3.12 -3.52
CA ASN A 257 -9.92 3.26 -2.80
C ASN A 257 -9.01 2.06 -3.07
N PHE A 258 -8.22 2.13 -4.14
CA PHE A 258 -7.30 1.06 -4.52
C PHE A 258 -6.21 0.80 -3.47
N ALA A 259 -5.94 1.74 -2.57
CA ALA A 259 -5.00 1.55 -1.47
C ALA A 259 -5.46 0.46 -0.47
N GLY A 260 -6.75 0.09 -0.47
CA GLY A 260 -7.29 -1.00 0.32
C GLY A 260 -6.64 -2.36 0.05
N ILE A 261 -6.04 -2.57 -1.12
CA ILE A 261 -5.31 -3.81 -1.45
C ILE A 261 -4.04 -3.97 -0.60
N PHE A 262 -3.53 -2.89 0.00
CA PHE A 262 -2.30 -2.86 0.80
C PHE A 262 -2.53 -2.95 2.32
N THR A 263 -3.79 -3.01 2.78
CA THR A 263 -4.10 -2.84 4.21
C THR A 263 -4.75 -4.05 4.86
N LYS A 264 -5.51 -4.84 4.11
CA LYS A 264 -6.32 -5.93 4.67
C LYS A 264 -6.38 -7.16 3.77
N ILE A 265 -6.79 -8.30 4.37
CA ILE A 265 -7.12 -9.49 3.62
C ILE A 265 -8.47 -9.24 2.96
N LEU A 266 -8.52 -9.32 1.64
CA LEU A 266 -9.73 -9.12 0.86
C LEU A 266 -10.28 -10.47 0.37
N ASP A 267 -11.59 -10.55 0.22
CA ASP A 267 -12.20 -11.63 -0.54
C ASP A 267 -11.74 -11.60 -2.01
N LYS A 268 -11.87 -12.75 -2.67
CA LYS A 268 -11.36 -12.93 -4.04
C LYS A 268 -11.90 -11.86 -5.00
N ASN A 269 -13.20 -11.59 -4.97
CA ASN A 269 -13.82 -10.71 -5.96
C ASN A 269 -13.37 -9.26 -5.75
N THR A 270 -13.34 -8.80 -4.51
CA THR A 270 -12.85 -7.45 -4.15
C THR A 270 -11.37 -7.31 -4.49
N PHE A 271 -10.55 -8.33 -4.16
CA PHE A 271 -9.12 -8.32 -4.48
C PHE A 271 -8.87 -8.24 -5.99
N GLU A 272 -9.53 -9.10 -6.77
CA GLU A 272 -9.39 -9.13 -8.23
C GLU A 272 -9.88 -7.80 -8.84
N HIS A 273 -10.99 -7.25 -8.34
CA HIS A 273 -11.49 -5.96 -8.81
C HIS A 273 -10.47 -4.84 -8.63
N LEU A 274 -9.90 -4.67 -7.42
CA LEU A 274 -8.90 -3.62 -7.15
C LEU A 274 -7.59 -3.86 -7.91
N ARG A 275 -7.13 -5.11 -7.99
CA ARG A 275 -5.92 -5.49 -8.73
C ARG A 275 -6.05 -5.16 -10.21
N ASP A 276 -7.17 -5.52 -10.83
CA ASP A 276 -7.38 -5.40 -12.28
C ASP A 276 -7.55 -3.94 -12.74
N GLN A 277 -7.75 -3.00 -11.81
CA GLN A 277 -7.64 -1.55 -12.09
C GLN A 277 -6.17 -1.08 -12.20
N LEU A 278 -5.24 -1.80 -11.59
CA LEU A 278 -3.84 -1.40 -11.46
C LEU A 278 -2.89 -2.28 -12.27
N MET A 279 -3.34 -3.46 -12.68
CA MET A 279 -2.54 -4.48 -13.37
C MET A 279 -3.36 -5.16 -14.46
N HIS A 280 -2.75 -5.38 -15.61
CA HIS A 280 -3.38 -6.06 -16.74
C HIS A 280 -2.57 -7.26 -17.19
N PRO A 281 -3.20 -8.26 -17.82
CA PRO A 281 -2.48 -9.33 -18.48
C PRO A 281 -1.61 -8.76 -19.61
N TYR A 282 -0.35 -9.18 -19.65
CA TYR A 282 0.52 -8.87 -20.77
C TYR A 282 -0.02 -9.48 -22.06
N THR A 283 -0.25 -8.65 -23.07
CA THR A 283 -0.63 -9.04 -24.43
C THR A 283 0.49 -8.64 -25.39
N PRO A 284 1.24 -9.61 -25.95
CA PRO A 284 2.39 -9.34 -26.82
C PRO A 284 2.05 -8.51 -28.08
N ASP A 285 0.79 -8.51 -28.49
CA ASP A 285 0.34 -7.92 -29.75
C ASP A 285 -0.04 -6.43 -29.64
N LYS A 286 0.27 -5.77 -28.52
CA LYS A 286 -0.04 -4.34 -28.27
C LYS A 286 1.20 -3.46 -28.05
N ILE A 287 2.36 -3.91 -28.53
CA ILE A 287 3.59 -3.09 -28.56
C ILE A 287 3.87 -2.68 -29.99
#